data_37440040e71197c8ad9c309352d2c93e
#
_entry.id   37440040e71197c8ad9c309352d2c93e
#
_cell.length_a   1.000
_cell.length_b   1.000
_cell.length_c   1.000
_cell.angle_alpha   90.00
_cell.angle_beta   90.00
_cell.angle_gamma   90.00
#
_symmetry.space_group_name_H-M   'P 1'
#
loop_
_entity.id
_entity.type
_entity.pdbx_description
1 polymer ?
#
loop_
_entity_poly.entity_id
_entity_poly.type
_entity_poly.pdbx_seq_one_letter_code
_entity_poly.pdbx_strand_id
1 'polypeptide(L)'
;WVLSAKTPAALRAQAAALHDHVRDRPGLSPADVGHSLATTRTAFAHRAVVVADDRDGFLRGLAALAADRSTPGLVTGDGGEPADPDHGCVLVFPGQGAQWAGMARELLDQSPVFADAYAACARALGEFVDWSPTEALTDEDALRRVDVVQPVLWAVMVSLAELWRAHGVRPAVVVGHSQGEIAAACVAGGLSLQDGARVVALRSQAIARSLAGRGGMVSVALPRTEVERRIAQWDGRLSVAVVNGPGLTVVSGALDALDELLEQCTAEDVRARRIPVDYASHSAQVDTLREELLAVLAPIRPRSAGTLFFSTVTGGLLDTAELDAEYWFRNLRTTVEFESAVAALTERGHRLFVEASPHPVLTLAVEETAGGAGATALGALRRRTDSTARFLASAAEAWVRGADVAWQTSFTARDLRVPRTVDLPPYAFQRRRHWLDPVEGAPAAAPAAPGADDTEFWSAVERGDLDALTASLDLDPDAGLGELVPALSAWRRRTRAPRTASPSSTPS
;
A
#
# COMPACT_ATOMS: atom_id res chain seq x y z
N TRP A 1 14.56 7.37 -7.69
CA TRP A 1 14.31 7.28 -9.13
C TRP A 1 13.39 6.12 -9.43
N VAL A 2 12.28 6.43 -10.12
CA VAL A 2 11.22 5.46 -10.42
C VAL A 2 11.31 5.01 -11.88
N LEU A 3 11.28 3.71 -12.11
CA LEU A 3 11.30 3.10 -13.43
C LEU A 3 10.15 2.10 -13.54
N SER A 4 9.53 2.03 -14.71
CA SER A 4 8.53 0.99 -14.96
C SER A 4 8.49 0.60 -16.43
N ALA A 5 8.06 -0.62 -16.70
CA ALA A 5 7.95 -1.14 -18.05
C ALA A 5 6.82 -2.17 -18.20
N LYS A 6 6.48 -2.51 -19.44
CA LYS A 6 5.50 -3.54 -19.79
C LYS A 6 6.02 -4.97 -19.55
N THR A 7 7.36 -5.14 -19.53
CA THR A 7 8.01 -6.46 -19.35
C THR A 7 9.27 -6.30 -18.52
N PRO A 8 9.73 -7.36 -17.80
CA PRO A 8 10.99 -7.33 -17.06
C PRO A 8 12.19 -7.00 -17.96
N ALA A 9 12.23 -7.54 -19.18
CA ALA A 9 13.29 -7.27 -20.14
C ALA A 9 13.36 -5.80 -20.55
N ALA A 10 12.21 -5.15 -20.77
CA ALA A 10 12.15 -3.74 -21.08
C ALA A 10 12.56 -2.87 -19.88
N LEU A 11 12.20 -3.27 -18.64
CA LEU A 11 12.61 -2.58 -17.42
C LEU A 11 14.14 -2.60 -17.25
N ARG A 12 14.79 -3.76 -17.44
CA ARG A 12 16.25 -3.88 -17.41
C ARG A 12 16.93 -3.07 -18.52
N ALA A 13 16.40 -3.11 -19.73
CA ALA A 13 16.92 -2.33 -20.86
C ALA A 13 16.79 -0.82 -20.63
N GLN A 14 15.68 -0.38 -20.00
CA GLN A 14 15.48 1.02 -19.65
C GLN A 14 16.45 1.46 -18.55
N ALA A 15 16.73 0.61 -17.56
CA ALA A 15 17.72 0.88 -16.53
C ALA A 15 19.14 1.02 -17.13
N ALA A 16 19.51 0.15 -18.06
CA ALA A 16 20.81 0.23 -18.77
C ALA A 16 20.92 1.53 -19.58
N ALA A 17 19.89 1.87 -20.36
CA ALA A 17 19.89 3.11 -21.15
C ALA A 17 19.96 4.37 -20.27
N LEU A 18 19.24 4.39 -19.14
CA LEU A 18 19.30 5.51 -18.19
C LEU A 18 20.67 5.58 -17.49
N HIS A 19 21.24 4.44 -17.11
CA HIS A 19 22.58 4.38 -16.53
C HIS A 19 23.62 5.03 -17.46
N ASP A 20 23.67 4.61 -18.72
CA ASP A 20 24.64 5.13 -19.70
C ASP A 20 24.38 6.62 -19.96
N HIS A 21 23.12 7.02 -20.11
CA HIS A 21 22.73 8.42 -20.30
C HIS A 21 23.19 9.33 -19.16
N VAL A 22 23.00 8.89 -17.92
CA VAL A 22 23.41 9.65 -16.74
C VAL A 22 24.94 9.62 -16.63
N ARG A 23 25.59 8.46 -16.78
CA ARG A 23 27.06 8.33 -16.72
C ARG A 23 27.75 9.31 -17.66
N ASP A 24 27.27 9.40 -18.90
CA ASP A 24 27.88 10.20 -19.96
C ASP A 24 27.55 11.71 -19.84
N ARG A 25 26.70 12.11 -18.88
CA ARG A 25 26.27 13.50 -18.63
C ARG A 25 26.47 13.90 -17.17
N PRO A 26 27.71 14.20 -16.74
CA PRO A 26 28.02 14.50 -15.33
C PRO A 26 27.32 15.77 -14.80
N GLY A 27 26.87 16.66 -15.67
CA GLY A 27 26.15 17.87 -15.31
C GLY A 27 24.65 17.67 -14.97
N LEU A 28 24.08 16.48 -15.19
CA LEU A 28 22.70 16.20 -14.81
C LEU A 28 22.57 16.09 -13.29
N SER A 29 21.66 16.90 -12.71
CA SER A 29 21.33 16.79 -11.30
C SER A 29 20.51 15.52 -11.02
N PRO A 30 20.82 14.74 -9.99
CA PRO A 30 19.99 13.59 -9.58
C PRO A 30 18.51 13.98 -9.32
N ALA A 31 18.25 15.16 -8.76
CA ALA A 31 16.91 15.67 -8.52
C ALA A 31 16.15 15.94 -9.83
N ASP A 32 16.80 16.54 -10.84
CA ASP A 32 16.20 16.82 -12.15
C ASP A 32 15.85 15.51 -12.89
N VAL A 33 16.72 14.50 -12.81
CA VAL A 33 16.47 13.16 -13.37
C VAL A 33 15.28 12.49 -12.67
N GLY A 34 15.28 12.46 -11.32
CA GLY A 34 14.20 11.86 -10.54
C GLY A 34 12.86 12.52 -10.77
N HIS A 35 12.82 13.86 -10.79
CA HIS A 35 11.62 14.62 -11.12
C HIS A 35 11.11 14.31 -12.53
N SER A 36 12.00 14.25 -13.52
CA SER A 36 11.61 13.91 -14.89
C SER A 36 11.05 12.48 -15.00
N LEU A 37 11.65 11.50 -14.30
CA LEU A 37 11.11 10.14 -14.23
C LEU A 37 9.73 10.10 -13.59
N ALA A 38 9.51 10.85 -12.51
CA ALA A 38 8.26 10.87 -11.77
C ALA A 38 7.11 11.58 -12.51
N THR A 39 7.41 12.58 -13.37
CA THR A 39 6.39 13.47 -13.94
C THR A 39 6.16 13.27 -15.43
N THR A 40 7.11 12.68 -16.16
CA THR A 40 7.03 12.56 -17.62
C THR A 40 6.84 11.11 -18.11
N ARG A 41 6.76 10.14 -17.20
CA ARG A 41 6.66 8.71 -17.56
C ARG A 41 5.37 8.10 -17.04
N THR A 42 4.77 7.25 -17.88
CA THR A 42 3.62 6.42 -17.47
C THR A 42 4.10 5.27 -16.59
N ALA A 43 3.38 5.00 -15.50
CA ALA A 43 3.62 3.83 -14.67
C ALA A 43 3.04 2.57 -15.33
N PHE A 44 3.86 1.53 -15.44
CA PHE A 44 3.50 0.21 -15.95
C PHE A 44 3.55 -0.83 -14.83
N ALA A 45 3.19 -2.09 -15.15
CA ALA A 45 3.10 -3.18 -14.16
C ALA A 45 4.45 -3.55 -13.53
N HIS A 46 5.50 -3.73 -14.34
CA HIS A 46 6.82 -4.03 -13.80
C HIS A 46 7.50 -2.75 -13.33
N ARG A 47 7.77 -2.65 -12.03
CA ARG A 47 8.21 -1.43 -11.37
C ARG A 47 9.51 -1.64 -10.60
N ALA A 48 10.35 -0.60 -10.58
CA ALA A 48 11.55 -0.56 -9.76
C ALA A 48 11.81 0.88 -9.28
N VAL A 49 12.38 1.01 -8.09
CA VAL A 49 12.79 2.30 -7.53
C VAL A 49 14.21 2.19 -7.02
N VAL A 50 15.03 3.19 -7.35
CA VAL A 50 16.36 3.36 -6.75
C VAL A 50 16.29 4.53 -5.78
N VAL A 51 16.60 4.28 -4.51
CA VAL A 51 16.74 5.28 -3.43
C VAL A 51 18.23 5.40 -3.12
N ALA A 52 18.79 6.58 -3.26
CA ALA A 52 20.21 6.83 -3.00
C ALA A 52 20.45 8.29 -2.61
N ASP A 53 21.55 8.55 -1.90
CA ASP A 53 21.93 9.87 -1.42
C ASP A 53 22.77 10.64 -2.44
N ASP A 54 23.43 9.91 -3.34
CA ASP A 54 24.35 10.49 -4.30
C ASP A 54 24.21 9.88 -5.71
N ARG A 55 24.85 10.51 -6.68
CA ARG A 55 24.89 10.09 -8.07
C ARG A 55 25.40 8.65 -8.25
N ASP A 56 26.46 8.29 -7.53
CA ASP A 56 27.09 6.98 -7.66
C ASP A 56 26.18 5.88 -7.13
N GLY A 57 25.42 6.16 -6.06
CA GLY A 57 24.37 5.27 -5.56
C GLY A 57 23.28 5.01 -6.60
N PHE A 58 22.80 6.05 -7.28
CA PHE A 58 21.85 5.89 -8.39
C PHE A 58 22.43 5.05 -9.54
N LEU A 59 23.67 5.31 -9.95
CA LEU A 59 24.32 4.52 -11.00
C LEU A 59 24.50 3.06 -10.58
N ARG A 60 24.92 2.78 -9.35
CA ARG A 60 24.99 1.41 -8.82
C ARG A 60 23.64 0.71 -8.84
N GLY A 61 22.58 1.39 -8.41
CA GLY A 61 21.21 0.87 -8.43
C GLY A 61 20.72 0.54 -9.83
N LEU A 62 20.93 1.45 -10.79
CA LEU A 62 20.58 1.21 -12.20
C LEU A 62 21.38 0.06 -12.82
N ALA A 63 22.67 -0.02 -12.54
CA ALA A 63 23.52 -1.12 -13.03
C ALA A 63 23.09 -2.48 -12.45
N ALA A 64 22.70 -2.51 -11.17
CA ALA A 64 22.18 -3.71 -10.54
C ALA A 64 20.85 -4.14 -11.16
N LEU A 65 19.89 -3.20 -11.35
CA LEU A 65 18.61 -3.46 -12.02
C LEU A 65 18.81 -3.97 -13.45
N ALA A 66 19.71 -3.35 -14.22
CA ALA A 66 20.01 -3.78 -15.59
C ALA A 66 20.58 -5.21 -15.64
N ALA A 67 21.35 -5.61 -14.62
CA ALA A 67 21.96 -6.92 -14.50
C ALA A 67 21.11 -7.96 -13.74
N ASP A 68 19.86 -7.62 -13.40
CA ASP A 68 18.95 -8.48 -12.61
C ASP A 68 19.56 -8.91 -11.26
N ARG A 69 20.17 -7.96 -10.54
CA ARG A 69 20.83 -8.19 -9.25
C ARG A 69 20.24 -7.29 -8.18
N SER A 70 20.17 -7.76 -6.95
CA SER A 70 19.82 -6.96 -5.79
C SER A 70 20.99 -6.10 -5.31
N THR A 71 20.70 -4.91 -4.80
CA THR A 71 21.65 -4.03 -4.11
C THR A 71 20.90 -3.17 -3.09
N PRO A 72 21.55 -2.70 -2.01
CA PRO A 72 20.94 -1.74 -1.10
C PRO A 72 20.39 -0.52 -1.86
N GLY A 73 19.21 -0.06 -1.49
CA GLY A 73 18.53 1.06 -2.13
C GLY A 73 17.78 0.74 -3.43
N LEU A 74 17.91 -0.48 -3.99
CA LEU A 74 17.09 -0.93 -5.11
C LEU A 74 15.88 -1.72 -4.59
N VAL A 75 14.67 -1.23 -4.90
CA VAL A 75 13.40 -1.89 -4.62
C VAL A 75 12.79 -2.32 -5.95
N THR A 76 12.46 -3.60 -6.09
CA THR A 76 11.85 -4.17 -7.28
C THR A 76 10.54 -4.88 -6.93
N GLY A 77 9.56 -4.79 -7.81
CA GLY A 77 8.35 -5.62 -7.75
C GLY A 77 8.42 -6.72 -8.79
N ASP A 78 7.82 -7.84 -8.48
CA ASP A 78 7.73 -9.04 -9.33
C ASP A 78 6.66 -8.92 -10.43
N GLY A 79 6.05 -7.74 -10.58
CA GLY A 79 5.04 -7.48 -11.61
C GLY A 79 3.72 -8.19 -11.34
N GLY A 80 3.44 -8.55 -10.09
CA GLY A 80 2.14 -9.00 -9.64
C GLY A 80 1.04 -8.01 -10.03
N GLU A 81 -0.20 -8.46 -10.06
CA GLU A 81 -1.32 -7.56 -10.29
C GLU A 81 -1.25 -6.38 -9.32
N PRO A 82 -1.45 -5.13 -9.80
CA PRO A 82 -1.55 -3.99 -8.91
C PRO A 82 -2.54 -4.31 -7.80
N ALA A 83 -2.24 -3.87 -6.58
CA ALA A 83 -3.25 -3.92 -5.52
C ALA A 83 -4.53 -3.33 -6.10
N ASP A 84 -5.62 -4.09 -6.00
CA ASP A 84 -6.92 -3.69 -6.57
C ASP A 84 -7.24 -2.28 -6.06
N PRO A 85 -7.39 -1.28 -6.96
CA PRO A 85 -7.65 0.09 -6.54
C PRO A 85 -8.93 0.21 -5.70
N ASP A 86 -9.87 -0.71 -5.86
CA ASP A 86 -11.12 -0.74 -5.09
C ASP A 86 -10.90 -1.20 -3.63
N HIS A 87 -9.81 -1.93 -3.36
CA HIS A 87 -9.49 -2.39 -2.00
C HIS A 87 -8.47 -1.51 -1.28
N GLY A 88 -7.69 -0.69 -1.98
CA GLY A 88 -6.74 0.28 -1.41
C GLY A 88 -5.78 -0.32 -0.36
N CYS A 89 -5.08 0.54 0.37
CA CYS A 89 -4.24 0.11 1.48
C CYS A 89 -4.96 0.20 2.84
N VAL A 90 -4.53 -0.63 3.79
CA VAL A 90 -4.89 -0.53 5.21
C VAL A 90 -3.78 0.19 5.94
N LEU A 91 -4.07 1.32 6.60
CA LEU A 91 -3.14 1.90 7.56
C LEU A 91 -3.30 1.25 8.92
N VAL A 92 -2.19 0.75 9.46
CA VAL A 92 -2.09 0.09 10.75
C VAL A 92 -1.38 1.00 11.74
N PHE A 93 -1.98 1.19 12.92
CA PHE A 93 -1.45 2.04 13.99
C PHE A 93 -1.15 1.19 15.22
N PRO A 94 0.13 0.93 15.56
CA PRO A 94 0.47 0.08 16.69
C PRO A 94 0.23 0.77 18.04
N GLY A 95 0.29 -0.04 19.11
CA GLY A 95 0.39 0.44 20.47
C GLY A 95 1.82 0.90 20.83
N GLN A 96 2.19 0.72 22.12
CA GLN A 96 3.56 0.92 22.60
C GLN A 96 4.52 -0.17 22.09
N GLY A 97 5.81 0.20 21.93
CA GLY A 97 6.87 -0.71 21.52
C GLY A 97 7.67 -0.20 20.30
N ALA A 98 7.08 0.71 19.53
CA ALA A 98 7.71 1.29 18.35
C ALA A 98 8.65 2.49 18.67
N GLN A 99 8.56 3.07 19.87
CA GLN A 99 9.29 4.27 20.28
C GLN A 99 10.80 4.04 20.43
N TRP A 100 11.55 5.10 20.19
CA TRP A 100 12.99 5.22 20.44
C TRP A 100 13.43 6.69 20.45
N ALA A 101 14.43 7.04 21.20
CA ALA A 101 14.91 8.42 21.31
C ALA A 101 15.52 8.89 19.98
N GLY A 102 15.02 10.01 19.45
CA GLY A 102 15.36 10.55 18.13
C GLY A 102 14.45 10.10 17.00
N MET A 103 13.42 9.29 17.27
CA MET A 103 12.45 8.87 16.25
C MET A 103 11.85 10.07 15.50
N ALA A 104 11.77 9.95 14.19
CA ALA A 104 11.18 10.96 13.30
C ALA A 104 11.83 12.36 13.32
N ARG A 105 12.97 12.56 14.02
CA ARG A 105 13.66 13.85 14.13
C ARG A 105 14.00 14.42 12.75
N GLU A 106 14.59 13.60 11.88
CA GLU A 106 14.96 14.03 10.53
C GLU A 106 13.75 14.43 9.69
N LEU A 107 12.60 13.80 9.88
CA LEU A 107 11.36 14.18 9.19
C LEU A 107 10.85 15.55 9.65
N LEU A 108 11.04 15.93 10.90
CA LEU A 108 10.74 17.28 11.37
C LEU A 108 11.59 18.35 10.68
N ASP A 109 12.85 18.02 10.40
CA ASP A 109 13.79 18.95 9.76
C ASP A 109 13.62 18.98 8.23
N GLN A 110 13.34 17.83 7.60
CA GLN A 110 13.39 17.68 6.14
C GLN A 110 12.01 17.65 5.45
N SER A 111 10.93 17.28 6.16
CA SER A 111 9.59 17.18 5.58
C SER A 111 8.64 18.24 6.13
N PRO A 112 8.30 19.28 5.37
CA PRO A 112 7.32 20.30 5.80
C PRO A 112 5.97 19.68 6.16
N VAL A 113 5.49 18.69 5.39
CA VAL A 113 4.22 18.01 5.63
C VAL A 113 4.22 17.32 6.99
N PHE A 114 5.28 16.57 7.29
CA PHE A 114 5.40 15.89 8.58
C PHE A 114 5.52 16.92 9.73
N ALA A 115 6.38 17.93 9.57
CA ALA A 115 6.61 18.95 10.58
C ALA A 115 5.32 19.74 10.92
N ASP A 116 4.55 20.14 9.92
CA ASP A 116 3.30 20.89 10.11
C ASP A 116 2.23 20.03 10.79
N ALA A 117 2.10 18.75 10.40
CA ALA A 117 1.21 17.80 11.05
C ALA A 117 1.60 17.54 12.51
N TYR A 118 2.91 17.33 12.77
CA TYR A 118 3.41 17.12 14.13
C TYR A 118 3.20 18.35 15.00
N ALA A 119 3.45 19.55 14.48
CA ALA A 119 3.20 20.80 15.18
C ALA A 119 1.72 20.99 15.51
N ALA A 120 0.80 20.57 14.64
CA ALA A 120 -0.63 20.59 14.92
C ALA A 120 -1.00 19.63 16.07
N CYS A 121 -0.46 18.41 16.07
CA CYS A 121 -0.62 17.44 17.17
C CYS A 121 -0.03 17.96 18.48
N ALA A 122 1.17 18.53 18.43
CA ALA A 122 1.83 19.11 19.61
C ALA A 122 1.05 20.28 20.23
N ARG A 123 0.46 21.14 19.40
CA ARG A 123 -0.46 22.21 19.88
C ARG A 123 -1.69 21.64 20.57
N ALA A 124 -2.31 20.62 19.98
CA ALA A 124 -3.49 19.97 20.58
C ALA A 124 -3.14 19.31 21.92
N LEU A 125 -1.98 18.64 22.02
CA LEU A 125 -1.50 18.05 23.27
C LEU A 125 -1.20 19.10 24.34
N GLY A 126 -0.69 20.29 23.96
CA GLY A 126 -0.35 21.37 24.90
C GLY A 126 -1.52 21.88 25.76
N GLU A 127 -2.77 21.53 25.45
CA GLU A 127 -3.92 21.78 26.31
C GLU A 127 -4.00 20.82 27.49
N PHE A 128 -3.31 19.67 27.44
CA PHE A 128 -3.47 18.56 28.39
C PHE A 128 -2.17 18.13 29.07
N VAL A 129 -1.02 18.60 28.58
CA VAL A 129 0.30 18.24 29.13
C VAL A 129 1.11 19.50 29.43
N ASP A 130 2.00 19.45 30.41
CA ASP A 130 2.88 20.54 30.87
C ASP A 130 4.33 20.39 30.38
N TRP A 131 4.58 19.42 29.48
CA TRP A 131 5.87 19.14 28.88
C TRP A 131 5.83 19.31 27.35
N SER A 132 6.99 19.48 26.72
CA SER A 132 7.13 19.68 25.28
C SER A 132 7.10 18.35 24.51
N PRO A 133 6.08 18.09 23.64
CA PRO A 133 6.06 16.87 22.82
C PRO A 133 7.27 16.75 21.88
N THR A 134 7.82 17.86 21.43
CA THR A 134 8.99 17.88 20.54
C THR A 134 10.29 17.56 21.27
N GLU A 135 10.48 18.06 22.49
CA GLU A 135 11.65 17.73 23.31
C GLU A 135 11.62 16.26 23.75
N ALA A 136 10.45 15.75 24.10
CA ALA A 136 10.27 14.35 24.52
C ALA A 136 10.67 13.33 23.42
N LEU A 137 10.67 13.70 22.14
CA LEU A 137 11.13 12.80 21.06
C LEU A 137 12.59 12.34 21.22
N THR A 138 13.43 13.12 21.90
CA THR A 138 14.86 12.84 22.07
C THR A 138 15.21 12.40 23.49
N ASP A 139 14.26 12.43 24.41
CA ASP A 139 14.44 12.08 25.81
C ASP A 139 14.07 10.61 26.06
N GLU A 140 15.08 9.76 26.25
CA GLU A 140 14.89 8.33 26.47
C GLU A 140 14.17 8.03 27.80
N ASP A 141 14.42 8.81 28.86
CA ASP A 141 13.79 8.62 30.15
C ASP A 141 12.33 9.07 30.13
N ALA A 142 12.03 10.17 29.46
CA ALA A 142 10.66 10.62 29.23
C ALA A 142 9.86 9.56 28.45
N LEU A 143 10.44 8.95 27.42
CA LEU A 143 9.79 7.91 26.63
C LEU A 143 9.58 6.57 27.35
N ARG A 144 10.06 6.41 28.59
CA ARG A 144 9.70 5.27 29.44
C ARG A 144 8.39 5.48 30.19
N ARG A 145 7.97 6.73 30.36
CA ARG A 145 6.74 7.09 31.06
C ARG A 145 5.54 6.93 30.14
N VAL A 146 4.49 6.25 30.65
CA VAL A 146 3.28 5.99 29.86
C VAL A 146 2.53 7.28 29.45
N ASP A 147 2.52 8.29 30.34
CA ASP A 147 1.89 9.59 30.13
C ASP A 147 2.66 10.51 29.15
N VAL A 148 3.83 10.08 28.71
CA VAL A 148 4.65 10.75 27.69
C VAL A 148 4.67 9.94 26.38
N VAL A 149 5.00 8.65 26.46
CA VAL A 149 5.21 7.84 25.27
C VAL A 149 3.95 7.65 24.44
N GLN A 150 2.77 7.51 25.06
CA GLN A 150 1.53 7.32 24.30
C GLN A 150 1.15 8.59 23.52
N PRO A 151 1.13 9.81 24.11
CA PRO A 151 0.90 11.04 23.37
C PRO A 151 1.93 11.31 22.27
N VAL A 152 3.21 11.05 22.52
CA VAL A 152 4.28 11.25 21.51
C VAL A 152 4.12 10.28 20.35
N LEU A 153 3.85 9.00 20.60
CA LEU A 153 3.58 8.02 19.54
C LEU A 153 2.32 8.38 18.74
N TRP A 154 1.26 8.84 19.40
CA TRP A 154 0.06 9.32 18.71
C TRP A 154 0.39 10.44 17.73
N ALA A 155 1.15 11.44 18.17
CA ALA A 155 1.55 12.56 17.32
C ALA A 155 2.40 12.11 16.12
N VAL A 156 3.37 11.21 16.33
CA VAL A 156 4.20 10.64 15.25
C VAL A 156 3.35 9.83 14.27
N MET A 157 2.46 8.98 14.75
CA MET A 157 1.61 8.14 13.92
C MET A 157 0.66 8.96 13.04
N VAL A 158 0.01 9.98 13.60
CA VAL A 158 -0.86 10.90 12.84
C VAL A 158 -0.06 11.64 11.78
N SER A 159 1.15 12.13 12.13
CA SER A 159 2.03 12.84 11.20
C SER A 159 2.55 11.96 10.07
N LEU A 160 2.87 10.69 10.35
CA LEU A 160 3.24 9.71 9.32
C LEU A 160 2.08 9.41 8.38
N ALA A 161 0.85 9.33 8.89
CA ALA A 161 -0.33 9.13 8.05
C ALA A 161 -0.55 10.32 7.10
N GLU A 162 -0.34 11.56 7.57
CA GLU A 162 -0.40 12.74 6.71
C GLU A 162 0.73 12.75 5.67
N LEU A 163 1.92 12.28 6.02
CA LEU A 163 3.01 12.12 5.07
C LEU A 163 2.69 11.10 3.98
N TRP A 164 2.10 9.95 4.34
CA TRP A 164 1.60 8.95 3.37
C TRP A 164 0.53 9.54 2.46
N ARG A 165 -0.44 10.28 3.02
CA ARG A 165 -1.48 10.95 2.23
C ARG A 165 -0.92 11.98 1.25
N ALA A 166 0.05 12.77 1.68
CA ALA A 166 0.72 13.74 0.81
C ALA A 166 1.46 13.06 -0.35
N HIS A 167 1.94 11.84 -0.13
CA HIS A 167 2.50 10.98 -1.19
C HIS A 167 1.45 10.19 -1.97
N GLY A 168 0.16 10.54 -1.86
CA GLY A 168 -0.92 9.93 -2.65
C GLY A 168 -1.47 8.61 -2.07
N VAL A 169 -0.82 8.02 -1.07
CA VAL A 169 -1.26 6.78 -0.44
C VAL A 169 -2.39 7.06 0.53
N ARG A 170 -3.62 6.79 0.10
CA ARG A 170 -4.83 7.00 0.91
C ARG A 170 -5.34 5.66 1.44
N PRO A 171 -5.62 5.55 2.74
CA PRO A 171 -6.16 4.32 3.28
C PRO A 171 -7.62 4.13 2.84
N ALA A 172 -7.95 2.92 2.43
CA ALA A 172 -9.34 2.46 2.32
C ALA A 172 -9.92 2.19 3.72
N VAL A 173 -9.08 1.61 4.60
CA VAL A 173 -9.43 1.28 5.99
C VAL A 173 -8.28 1.67 6.90
N VAL A 174 -8.60 2.09 8.10
CA VAL A 174 -7.65 2.24 9.20
C VAL A 174 -7.95 1.21 10.28
N VAL A 175 -6.91 0.66 10.91
CA VAL A 175 -7.01 -0.23 12.05
C VAL A 175 -5.96 0.15 13.09
N GLY A 176 -6.35 0.20 14.34
CA GLY A 176 -5.46 0.50 15.46
C GLY A 176 -5.28 -0.71 16.37
N HIS A 177 -4.14 -0.79 17.03
CA HIS A 177 -3.86 -1.75 18.06
C HIS A 177 -3.83 -1.04 19.40
N SER A 178 -4.79 -1.32 20.30
CA SER A 178 -4.88 -0.65 21.61
C SER A 178 -4.93 0.88 21.46
N GLN A 179 -3.99 1.61 22.08
CA GLN A 179 -3.91 3.08 21.95
C GLN A 179 -3.73 3.58 20.50
N GLY A 180 -3.27 2.73 19.60
CA GLY A 180 -3.17 3.07 18.18
C GLY A 180 -4.51 3.37 17.53
N GLU A 181 -5.63 2.88 18.08
CA GLU A 181 -6.96 3.24 17.60
C GLU A 181 -7.27 4.74 17.76
N ILE A 182 -6.62 5.44 18.68
CA ILE A 182 -6.79 6.89 18.84
C ILE A 182 -6.21 7.64 17.63
N ALA A 183 -5.03 7.21 17.17
CA ALA A 183 -4.44 7.74 15.93
C ALA A 183 -5.28 7.35 14.71
N ALA A 184 -5.72 6.10 14.62
CA ALA A 184 -6.61 5.61 13.56
C ALA A 184 -7.91 6.44 13.48
N ALA A 185 -8.55 6.75 14.61
CA ALA A 185 -9.76 7.55 14.68
C ALA A 185 -9.55 8.99 14.18
N CYS A 186 -8.42 9.62 14.53
CA CYS A 186 -8.07 10.96 14.03
C CYS A 186 -7.80 10.91 12.52
N VAL A 187 -7.04 9.93 12.06
CA VAL A 187 -6.70 9.76 10.65
C VAL A 187 -7.92 9.42 9.80
N ALA A 188 -8.86 8.63 10.31
CA ALA A 188 -10.15 8.41 9.65
C ALA A 188 -10.96 9.70 9.52
N GLY A 189 -10.80 10.65 10.45
CA GLY A 189 -11.57 11.87 10.57
C GLY A 189 -12.74 11.76 11.55
N GLY A 190 -12.82 10.67 12.31
CA GLY A 190 -13.82 10.44 13.36
C GLY A 190 -13.59 11.27 14.60
N LEU A 191 -12.34 11.52 14.97
CA LEU A 191 -11.95 12.45 16.04
C LEU A 191 -11.23 13.68 15.46
N SER A 192 -11.45 14.83 16.09
CA SER A 192 -10.58 16.00 15.91
C SER A 192 -9.22 15.73 16.56
N LEU A 193 -8.18 16.51 16.18
CA LEU A 193 -6.89 16.42 16.88
C LEU A 193 -7.00 16.77 18.35
N GLN A 194 -7.87 17.72 18.72
CA GLN A 194 -8.14 18.08 20.12
C GLN A 194 -8.77 16.93 20.90
N ASP A 195 -9.76 16.25 20.30
CA ASP A 195 -10.40 15.09 20.95
C ASP A 195 -9.41 13.93 21.06
N GLY A 196 -8.64 13.65 20.02
CA GLY A 196 -7.59 12.62 20.04
C GLY A 196 -6.51 12.91 21.09
N ALA A 197 -6.04 14.16 21.17
CA ALA A 197 -5.09 14.61 22.20
C ALA A 197 -5.66 14.47 23.61
N ARG A 198 -6.93 14.85 23.82
CA ARG A 198 -7.64 14.65 25.08
C ARG A 198 -7.66 13.17 25.47
N VAL A 199 -8.08 12.30 24.55
CA VAL A 199 -8.17 10.86 24.83
C VAL A 199 -6.80 10.30 25.17
N VAL A 200 -5.78 10.52 24.35
CA VAL A 200 -4.46 9.89 24.58
C VAL A 200 -3.77 10.45 25.81
N ALA A 201 -3.83 11.76 26.06
CA ALA A 201 -3.17 12.39 27.20
C ALA A 201 -3.85 12.04 28.52
N LEU A 202 -5.17 12.26 28.65
CA LEU A 202 -5.87 12.04 29.91
C LEU A 202 -5.95 10.56 30.29
N ARG A 203 -6.09 9.66 29.29
CA ARG A 203 -6.04 8.22 29.52
C ARG A 203 -4.66 7.77 30.02
N SER A 204 -3.59 8.20 29.37
CA SER A 204 -2.23 7.80 29.77
C SER A 204 -1.83 8.38 31.14
N GLN A 205 -2.28 9.59 31.48
CA GLN A 205 -2.11 10.17 32.82
C GLN A 205 -2.88 9.38 33.89
N ALA A 206 -4.12 8.94 33.63
CA ALA A 206 -4.88 8.10 34.55
C ALA A 206 -4.17 6.76 34.78
N ILE A 207 -3.62 6.14 33.73
CA ILE A 207 -2.80 4.92 33.84
C ILE A 207 -1.57 5.19 34.71
N ALA A 208 -0.83 6.27 34.46
CA ALA A 208 0.38 6.62 35.20
C ALA A 208 0.10 6.81 36.71
N ARG A 209 -1.02 7.48 37.05
CA ARG A 209 -1.37 7.74 38.46
C ARG A 209 -1.85 6.51 39.22
N SER A 210 -2.61 5.63 38.54
CA SER A 210 -3.39 4.61 39.22
C SER A 210 -2.95 3.17 38.97
N LEU A 211 -2.32 2.87 37.87
CA LEU A 211 -1.96 1.51 37.46
C LEU A 211 -0.44 1.27 37.42
N ALA A 212 0.38 2.30 37.25
CA ALA A 212 1.84 2.14 37.18
C ALA A 212 2.40 1.44 38.44
N GLY A 213 3.30 0.48 38.21
CA GLY A 213 3.91 -0.34 39.26
C GLY A 213 3.00 -1.44 39.84
N ARG A 214 1.74 -1.57 39.39
CA ARG A 214 0.78 -2.54 39.98
C ARG A 214 0.53 -3.78 39.14
N GLY A 215 1.09 -3.84 37.97
CA GLY A 215 0.90 -4.95 37.04
C GLY A 215 1.94 -4.96 35.93
N GLY A 216 1.77 -5.86 34.97
CA GLY A 216 2.67 -5.98 33.82
C GLY A 216 2.03 -6.76 32.69
N MET A 217 2.86 -7.01 31.67
CA MET A 217 2.45 -7.77 30.49
C MET A 217 3.55 -8.73 30.06
N VAL A 218 3.15 -9.88 29.54
CA VAL A 218 4.03 -10.93 29.02
C VAL A 218 3.53 -11.35 27.65
N SER A 219 4.42 -11.33 26.66
CA SER A 219 4.18 -11.93 25.35
C SER A 219 4.51 -13.41 25.40
N VAL A 220 3.59 -14.27 24.96
CA VAL A 220 3.71 -15.73 24.96
C VAL A 220 3.55 -16.23 23.52
N ALA A 221 4.49 -17.03 23.04
CA ALA A 221 4.46 -17.60 21.68
C ALA A 221 3.56 -18.86 21.65
N LEU A 222 2.28 -18.66 21.92
CA LEU A 222 1.22 -19.66 21.88
C LEU A 222 -0.07 -19.05 21.32
N PRO A 223 -0.95 -19.89 20.73
CA PRO A 223 -2.28 -19.47 20.33
C PRO A 223 -3.16 -19.14 21.57
N ARG A 224 -4.16 -18.27 21.32
CA ARG A 224 -5.11 -17.80 22.33
C ARG A 224 -5.68 -18.91 23.20
N THR A 225 -6.21 -19.94 22.59
CA THR A 225 -6.89 -21.04 23.30
C THR A 225 -5.98 -21.74 24.30
N GLU A 226 -4.71 -21.93 23.96
CA GLU A 226 -3.72 -22.53 24.84
C GLU A 226 -3.34 -21.59 25.99
N VAL A 227 -3.22 -20.28 25.70
CA VAL A 227 -2.96 -19.28 26.74
C VAL A 227 -4.14 -19.17 27.70
N GLU A 228 -5.39 -19.13 27.22
CA GLU A 228 -6.60 -19.09 28.06
C GLU A 228 -6.66 -20.30 29.01
N ARG A 229 -6.36 -21.49 28.49
CA ARG A 229 -6.31 -22.72 29.31
C ARG A 229 -5.27 -22.62 30.41
N ARG A 230 -4.09 -22.05 30.09
CA ARG A 230 -2.99 -21.91 31.06
C ARG A 230 -3.32 -20.90 32.16
N ILE A 231 -3.83 -19.72 31.78
CA ILE A 231 -4.08 -18.65 32.77
C ILE A 231 -5.29 -18.90 33.64
N ALA A 232 -6.15 -19.85 33.34
CA ALA A 232 -7.34 -20.19 34.11
C ALA A 232 -7.03 -20.52 35.59
N GLN A 233 -5.82 -21.08 35.89
CA GLN A 233 -5.39 -21.43 37.24
C GLN A 233 -5.18 -20.23 38.18
N TRP A 234 -5.08 -19.01 37.63
CA TRP A 234 -4.87 -17.79 38.46
C TRP A 234 -6.15 -16.98 38.73
N ASP A 235 -7.34 -17.59 38.59
CA ASP A 235 -8.64 -17.05 39.01
C ASP A 235 -8.88 -15.56 38.62
N GLY A 236 -8.59 -15.21 37.38
CA GLY A 236 -8.80 -13.85 36.85
C GLY A 236 -7.71 -12.83 37.23
N ARG A 237 -6.63 -13.23 37.93
CA ARG A 237 -5.45 -12.37 38.18
C ARG A 237 -4.66 -12.10 36.91
N LEU A 238 -4.77 -12.96 35.91
CA LEU A 238 -4.26 -12.82 34.56
C LEU A 238 -5.41 -12.75 33.52
N SER A 239 -5.20 -11.98 32.48
CA SER A 239 -6.14 -11.81 31.36
C SER A 239 -5.40 -11.91 30.03
N VAL A 240 -6.05 -12.43 28.99
CA VAL A 240 -5.58 -12.26 27.62
C VAL A 240 -5.76 -10.80 27.24
N ALA A 241 -4.65 -10.09 27.11
CA ALA A 241 -4.62 -8.67 26.79
C ALA A 241 -4.72 -8.42 25.28
N VAL A 242 -3.99 -9.22 24.49
CA VAL A 242 -3.88 -9.05 23.05
C VAL A 242 -3.76 -10.40 22.36
N VAL A 243 -4.44 -10.55 21.23
CA VAL A 243 -4.19 -11.62 20.26
C VAL A 243 -3.59 -11.00 19.01
N ASN A 244 -2.26 -11.12 18.86
CA ASN A 244 -1.53 -10.49 17.76
C ASN A 244 -1.56 -11.31 16.48
N GLY A 245 -1.57 -12.63 16.60
CA GLY A 245 -1.53 -13.55 15.47
C GLY A 245 -1.72 -14.99 15.92
N PRO A 246 -1.73 -15.96 15.00
CA PRO A 246 -2.09 -17.35 15.28
C PRO A 246 -1.25 -18.04 16.37
N GLY A 247 -0.03 -17.58 16.54
CA GLY A 247 0.91 -18.13 17.54
C GLY A 247 1.44 -17.10 18.51
N LEU A 248 0.80 -15.93 18.67
CA LEU A 248 1.34 -14.86 19.51
C LEU A 248 0.25 -14.15 20.32
N THR A 249 0.21 -14.42 21.62
CA THR A 249 -0.75 -13.86 22.57
C THR A 249 -0.02 -13.07 23.65
N VAL A 250 -0.62 -11.98 24.12
CA VAL A 250 -0.11 -11.19 25.25
C VAL A 250 -1.04 -11.36 26.43
N VAL A 251 -0.43 -11.62 27.60
CA VAL A 251 -1.12 -11.74 28.89
C VAL A 251 -0.78 -10.52 29.73
N SER A 252 -1.76 -9.97 30.43
CA SER A 252 -1.60 -8.89 31.40
C SER A 252 -2.19 -9.28 32.77
N GLY A 253 -1.66 -8.69 33.82
CA GLY A 253 -2.18 -8.92 35.16
C GLY A 253 -1.18 -8.66 36.31
N ALA A 254 -1.37 -9.36 37.41
CA ALA A 254 -0.55 -9.22 38.60
C ALA A 254 0.88 -9.71 38.38
N LEU A 255 1.86 -8.98 38.96
CA LEU A 255 3.29 -9.20 38.70
C LEU A 255 3.74 -10.61 39.11
N ASP A 256 3.36 -11.07 40.29
CA ASP A 256 3.68 -12.40 40.79
C ASP A 256 3.10 -13.54 39.94
N ALA A 257 1.85 -13.42 39.51
CA ALA A 257 1.23 -14.39 38.59
C ALA A 257 1.89 -14.41 37.20
N LEU A 258 2.38 -13.26 36.73
CA LEU A 258 3.15 -13.17 35.49
C LEU A 258 4.53 -13.80 35.61
N ASP A 259 5.18 -13.69 36.81
CA ASP A 259 6.46 -14.35 37.06
C ASP A 259 6.29 -15.88 37.08
N GLU A 260 5.25 -16.39 37.74
CA GLU A 260 4.91 -17.82 37.72
C GLU A 260 4.62 -18.32 36.31
N LEU A 261 3.89 -17.53 35.49
CA LEU A 261 3.63 -17.86 34.08
C LEU A 261 4.93 -17.96 33.27
N LEU A 262 5.87 -17.04 33.47
CA LEU A 262 7.17 -17.04 32.79
C LEU A 262 8.01 -18.27 33.20
N GLU A 263 8.00 -18.65 34.49
CA GLU A 263 8.67 -19.85 34.97
C GLU A 263 8.08 -21.12 34.33
N GLN A 264 6.76 -21.24 34.27
CA GLN A 264 6.09 -22.36 33.60
C GLN A 264 6.43 -22.44 32.13
N CYS A 265 6.36 -21.28 31.38
CA CYS A 265 6.73 -21.24 29.99
C CYS A 265 8.19 -21.66 29.77
N THR A 266 9.10 -21.24 30.65
CA THR A 266 10.52 -21.61 30.56
C THR A 266 10.72 -23.11 30.79
N ALA A 267 10.03 -23.69 31.78
CA ALA A 267 10.10 -25.13 32.07
C ALA A 267 9.60 -26.01 30.94
N GLU A 268 8.67 -25.50 30.12
CA GLU A 268 8.05 -26.19 28.97
C GLU A 268 8.67 -25.81 27.64
N ASP A 269 9.78 -25.06 27.60
CA ASP A 269 10.43 -24.54 26.37
C ASP A 269 9.52 -23.69 25.51
N VAL A 270 8.56 -22.99 26.11
CA VAL A 270 7.68 -22.02 25.45
C VAL A 270 8.32 -20.65 25.53
N ARG A 271 8.54 -20.04 24.35
CA ARG A 271 9.10 -18.69 24.30
C ARG A 271 8.10 -17.67 24.87
N ALA A 272 8.48 -17.08 26.00
CA ALA A 272 7.74 -16.00 26.63
C ALA A 272 8.68 -14.87 27.03
N ARG A 273 8.21 -13.62 27.02
CA ARG A 273 9.02 -12.44 27.33
C ARG A 273 8.18 -11.36 28.00
N ARG A 274 8.70 -10.79 29.08
CA ARG A 274 8.12 -9.60 29.69
C ARG A 274 8.18 -8.41 28.72
N ILE A 275 7.05 -7.73 28.58
CA ILE A 275 6.96 -6.47 27.84
C ILE A 275 7.40 -5.35 28.81
N PRO A 276 8.18 -4.34 28.36
CA PRO A 276 8.69 -3.26 29.20
C PRO A 276 7.61 -2.22 29.50
N VAL A 277 6.56 -2.63 30.21
CA VAL A 277 5.49 -1.81 30.77
C VAL A 277 5.26 -2.24 32.22
N ASP A 278 4.87 -1.30 33.08
CA ASP A 278 4.70 -1.49 34.52
C ASP A 278 3.23 -1.43 34.96
N TYR A 279 2.31 -1.67 34.03
CA TYR A 279 0.87 -1.69 34.28
C TYR A 279 0.19 -2.79 33.46
N ALA A 280 -1.00 -3.22 33.90
CA ALA A 280 -1.80 -4.25 33.26
C ALA A 280 -3.01 -3.65 32.55
N SER A 281 -2.80 -3.10 31.33
CA SER A 281 -3.91 -2.77 30.45
C SER A 281 -4.61 -4.04 29.96
N HIS A 282 -5.81 -3.90 29.46
CA HIS A 282 -6.65 -4.99 28.96
C HIS A 282 -6.91 -6.09 30.00
N SER A 283 -7.07 -5.68 31.27
CA SER A 283 -7.35 -6.54 32.40
C SER A 283 -8.38 -5.91 33.35
N ALA A 284 -8.84 -6.67 34.34
CA ALA A 284 -9.76 -6.18 35.37
C ALA A 284 -9.20 -5.01 36.19
N GLN A 285 -7.87 -4.83 36.26
CA GLN A 285 -7.27 -3.69 36.98
C GLN A 285 -7.71 -2.34 36.42
N VAL A 286 -8.07 -2.27 35.12
CA VAL A 286 -8.54 -1.06 34.44
C VAL A 286 -9.92 -0.59 34.97
N ASP A 287 -10.72 -1.47 35.56
CA ASP A 287 -12.06 -1.14 36.05
C ASP A 287 -12.04 0.00 37.09
N THR A 288 -10.94 0.14 37.80
CA THR A 288 -10.73 1.23 38.79
C THR A 288 -10.66 2.62 38.15
N LEU A 289 -10.41 2.71 36.83
CA LEU A 289 -10.31 3.96 36.08
C LEU A 289 -11.63 4.38 35.43
N ARG A 290 -12.68 3.53 35.48
CA ARG A 290 -13.89 3.71 34.66
C ARG A 290 -14.53 5.08 34.87
N GLU A 291 -14.85 5.42 36.13
CA GLU A 291 -15.54 6.68 36.46
C GLU A 291 -14.72 7.91 36.06
N GLU A 292 -13.41 7.89 36.35
CA GLU A 292 -12.50 8.97 35.97
C GLU A 292 -12.44 9.13 34.45
N LEU A 293 -12.22 8.05 33.69
CA LEU A 293 -12.13 8.11 32.24
C LEU A 293 -13.42 8.60 31.59
N LEU A 294 -14.59 8.12 32.04
CA LEU A 294 -15.87 8.58 31.53
C LEU A 294 -16.07 10.08 31.78
N ALA A 295 -15.66 10.59 32.95
CA ALA A 295 -15.79 12.00 33.29
C ALA A 295 -14.88 12.90 32.43
N VAL A 296 -13.57 12.56 32.33
CA VAL A 296 -12.59 13.40 31.64
C VAL A 296 -12.72 13.33 30.11
N LEU A 297 -13.28 12.24 29.57
CA LEU A 297 -13.51 12.05 28.13
C LEU A 297 -14.93 12.45 27.68
N ALA A 298 -15.86 12.76 28.58
CA ALA A 298 -17.22 13.22 28.23
C ALA A 298 -17.28 14.40 27.22
N PRO A 299 -16.29 15.33 27.18
CA PRO A 299 -16.33 16.45 26.23
C PRO A 299 -16.03 16.10 24.78
N ILE A 300 -15.48 14.93 24.45
CA ILE A 300 -15.16 14.56 23.06
C ILE A 300 -16.41 14.54 22.17
N ARG A 301 -16.22 14.80 20.90
CA ARG A 301 -17.31 14.87 19.91
C ARG A 301 -16.97 14.01 18.69
N PRO A 302 -17.08 12.69 18.80
CA PRO A 302 -16.87 11.80 17.66
C PRO A 302 -17.92 12.05 16.57
N ARG A 303 -17.54 11.79 15.33
CA ARG A 303 -18.40 11.96 14.15
C ARG A 303 -18.16 10.82 13.16
N SER A 304 -19.14 10.54 12.30
CA SER A 304 -18.96 9.60 11.20
C SER A 304 -17.86 10.08 10.25
N ALA A 305 -16.95 9.20 9.91
CA ALA A 305 -15.81 9.47 9.05
C ALA A 305 -16.00 8.91 7.63
N GLY A 306 -15.30 9.52 6.65
CA GLY A 306 -15.31 9.02 5.27
C GLY A 306 -14.39 7.82 5.04
N THR A 307 -13.31 7.65 5.85
CA THR A 307 -12.44 6.48 5.80
C THR A 307 -12.98 5.41 6.76
N LEU A 308 -13.03 4.16 6.30
CA LEU A 308 -13.51 3.06 7.13
C LEU A 308 -12.60 2.84 8.34
N PHE A 309 -13.20 2.64 9.50
CA PHE A 309 -12.52 2.33 10.75
C PHE A 309 -12.83 0.89 11.15
N PHE A 310 -11.81 0.05 11.30
CA PHE A 310 -11.96 -1.31 11.82
C PHE A 310 -11.57 -1.32 13.30
N SER A 311 -12.53 -1.65 14.16
CA SER A 311 -12.34 -1.69 15.61
C SER A 311 -11.82 -3.05 16.06
N THR A 312 -10.69 -3.08 16.76
CA THR A 312 -10.17 -4.26 17.45
C THR A 312 -10.85 -4.53 18.80
N VAL A 313 -11.73 -3.60 19.24
CA VAL A 313 -12.59 -3.76 20.42
C VAL A 313 -13.87 -4.53 20.09
N THR A 314 -14.48 -4.23 18.93
CA THR A 314 -15.76 -4.85 18.52
C THR A 314 -15.56 -5.97 17.50
N GLY A 315 -14.36 -6.09 16.90
CA GLY A 315 -14.04 -7.10 15.89
C GLY A 315 -14.65 -6.84 14.52
N GLY A 316 -14.99 -5.58 14.19
CA GLY A 316 -15.64 -5.23 12.93
C GLY A 316 -15.48 -3.78 12.50
N LEU A 317 -16.04 -3.46 11.32
CA LEU A 317 -16.17 -2.08 10.89
C LEU A 317 -17.14 -1.36 11.84
N LEU A 318 -16.75 -0.16 12.27
CA LEU A 318 -17.50 0.66 13.22
C LEU A 318 -17.69 2.07 12.67
N ASP A 319 -18.88 2.64 12.85
CA ASP A 319 -19.08 4.07 12.63
C ASP A 319 -18.30 4.84 13.70
N THR A 320 -17.39 5.70 13.27
CA THR A 320 -16.58 6.49 14.19
C THR A 320 -17.36 7.47 15.06
N ALA A 321 -18.63 7.72 14.78
CA ALA A 321 -19.53 8.45 15.68
C ALA A 321 -19.78 7.73 17.02
N GLU A 322 -19.52 6.40 17.07
CA GLU A 322 -19.64 5.57 18.28
C GLU A 322 -18.40 5.62 19.20
N LEU A 323 -17.33 6.34 18.82
CA LEU A 323 -16.06 6.42 19.55
C LEU A 323 -16.14 7.38 20.75
N ASP A 324 -17.15 7.21 21.60
CA ASP A 324 -17.42 8.00 22.80
C ASP A 324 -16.51 7.62 23.99
N ALA A 325 -16.75 8.21 25.15
CA ALA A 325 -15.96 7.95 26.35
C ALA A 325 -16.03 6.47 26.80
N GLU A 326 -17.21 5.83 26.66
CA GLU A 326 -17.40 4.43 27.00
C GLU A 326 -16.61 3.52 26.03
N TYR A 327 -16.56 3.86 24.75
CA TYR A 327 -15.71 3.15 23.79
C TYR A 327 -14.25 3.20 24.20
N TRP A 328 -13.71 4.35 24.58
CA TRP A 328 -12.30 4.49 24.98
C TRP A 328 -11.96 3.81 26.30
N PHE A 329 -12.93 3.73 27.22
CA PHE A 329 -12.78 2.86 28.39
C PHE A 329 -12.70 1.38 27.97
N ARG A 330 -13.62 0.92 27.12
CA ARG A 330 -13.61 -0.46 26.61
C ARG A 330 -12.33 -0.77 25.84
N ASN A 331 -11.84 0.17 25.01
CA ASN A 331 -10.57 0.01 24.30
C ASN A 331 -9.39 -0.25 25.26
N LEU A 332 -9.34 0.38 26.43
CA LEU A 332 -8.30 0.13 27.41
C LEU A 332 -8.53 -1.18 28.18
N ARG A 333 -9.81 -1.59 28.36
CA ARG A 333 -10.23 -2.68 29.26
C ARG A 333 -10.27 -4.05 28.60
N THR A 334 -10.72 -4.14 27.34
CA THR A 334 -10.98 -5.41 26.66
C THR A 334 -9.78 -5.89 25.87
N THR A 335 -9.78 -7.20 25.57
CA THR A 335 -8.75 -7.82 24.71
C THR A 335 -8.67 -7.11 23.35
N VAL A 336 -7.46 -6.89 22.86
CA VAL A 336 -7.21 -6.38 21.51
C VAL A 336 -7.26 -7.54 20.51
N GLU A 337 -8.28 -7.57 19.68
CA GLU A 337 -8.54 -8.63 18.70
C GLU A 337 -7.86 -8.32 17.35
N PHE A 338 -6.51 -8.19 17.37
CA PHE A 338 -5.76 -7.74 16.20
C PHE A 338 -5.67 -8.84 15.12
N GLU A 339 -5.46 -10.10 15.50
CA GLU A 339 -5.46 -11.25 14.58
C GLU A 339 -6.79 -11.30 13.79
N SER A 340 -7.92 -11.26 14.50
CA SER A 340 -9.25 -11.31 13.88
C SER A 340 -9.48 -10.11 12.94
N ALA A 341 -8.96 -8.93 13.29
CA ALA A 341 -9.04 -7.74 12.44
C ALA A 341 -8.27 -7.91 11.14
N VAL A 342 -7.03 -8.40 11.21
CA VAL A 342 -6.22 -8.67 10.02
C VAL A 342 -6.85 -9.74 9.13
N ALA A 343 -7.33 -10.85 9.72
CA ALA A 343 -8.00 -11.91 8.98
C ALA A 343 -9.24 -11.38 8.23
N ALA A 344 -10.12 -10.65 8.94
CA ALA A 344 -11.32 -10.09 8.35
C ALA A 344 -11.04 -9.05 7.25
N LEU A 345 -10.01 -8.24 7.38
CA LEU A 345 -9.59 -7.29 6.33
C LEU A 345 -9.00 -8.03 5.12
N THR A 346 -8.23 -9.10 5.36
CA THR A 346 -7.67 -9.95 4.30
C THR A 346 -8.77 -10.69 3.53
N GLU A 347 -9.80 -11.20 4.22
CA GLU A 347 -10.98 -11.82 3.60
C GLU A 347 -11.77 -10.84 2.74
N ARG A 348 -11.78 -9.55 3.10
CA ARG A 348 -12.38 -8.48 2.29
C ARG A 348 -11.56 -8.06 1.07
N GLY A 349 -10.42 -8.67 0.83
CA GLY A 349 -9.59 -8.41 -0.35
C GLY A 349 -8.43 -7.43 -0.12
N HIS A 350 -8.25 -6.87 1.07
CA HIS A 350 -7.10 -6.02 1.34
C HIS A 350 -5.80 -6.83 1.33
N ARG A 351 -4.79 -6.33 0.59
CA ARG A 351 -3.49 -7.02 0.39
C ARG A 351 -2.27 -6.19 0.79
N LEU A 352 -2.45 -4.90 0.98
CA LEU A 352 -1.38 -3.99 1.37
C LEU A 352 -1.69 -3.36 2.72
N PHE A 353 -0.88 -3.69 3.72
CA PHE A 353 -0.93 -3.13 5.06
C PHE A 353 0.29 -2.24 5.27
N VAL A 354 0.09 -1.01 5.73
CA VAL A 354 1.15 -0.04 5.99
C VAL A 354 1.11 0.35 7.46
N GLU A 355 2.10 -0.06 8.21
CA GLU A 355 2.23 0.32 9.62
C GLU A 355 2.81 1.74 9.72
N ALA A 356 1.98 2.70 10.10
CA ALA A 356 2.34 4.09 10.29
C ALA A 356 2.97 4.28 11.68
N SER A 357 4.23 3.90 11.83
CA SER A 357 4.94 3.92 13.11
C SER A 357 6.43 4.24 12.95
N PRO A 358 7.11 4.67 14.03
CA PRO A 358 8.55 4.95 13.98
C PRO A 358 9.42 3.68 13.92
N HIS A 359 8.84 2.50 14.14
CA HIS A 359 9.46 1.20 13.97
C HIS A 359 8.39 0.11 13.85
N PRO A 360 8.47 -0.81 12.86
CA PRO A 360 7.45 -1.83 12.69
C PRO A 360 7.47 -2.83 13.86
N VAL A 361 6.32 -3.07 14.45
CA VAL A 361 6.09 -4.02 15.54
C VAL A 361 4.96 -5.00 15.24
N LEU A 362 4.10 -4.71 14.27
CA LEU A 362 2.96 -5.54 13.89
C LEU A 362 3.08 -6.18 12.50
N THR A 363 4.05 -5.76 11.67
CA THR A 363 4.19 -6.25 10.29
C THR A 363 4.30 -7.77 10.23
N LEU A 364 5.09 -8.39 11.11
CA LEU A 364 5.23 -9.86 11.16
C LEU A 364 3.89 -10.53 11.53
N ALA A 365 3.16 -10.00 12.51
CA ALA A 365 1.86 -10.53 12.91
C ALA A 365 0.83 -10.44 11.78
N VAL A 366 0.86 -9.36 11.00
CA VAL A 366 0.03 -9.23 9.80
C VAL A 366 0.39 -10.29 8.76
N GLU A 367 1.68 -10.48 8.47
CA GLU A 367 2.16 -11.46 7.50
C GLU A 367 1.84 -12.90 7.92
N GLU A 368 2.01 -13.25 9.20
CA GLU A 368 1.66 -14.56 9.73
C GLU A 368 0.15 -14.83 9.67
N THR A 369 -0.68 -13.84 9.99
CA THR A 369 -2.14 -13.97 9.95
C THR A 369 -2.66 -14.05 8.53
N ALA A 370 -2.10 -13.23 7.62
CA ALA A 370 -2.52 -13.16 6.22
C ALA A 370 -1.82 -14.18 5.31
N GLY A 371 -0.94 -15.03 5.85
CA GLY A 371 0.10 -15.81 5.17
C GLY A 371 -0.26 -16.65 3.94
N GLY A 372 -1.54 -16.98 3.72
CA GLY A 372 -1.99 -17.70 2.51
C GLY A 372 -2.57 -16.81 1.41
N ALA A 373 -2.85 -15.54 1.70
CA ALA A 373 -3.62 -14.66 0.83
C ALA A 373 -2.77 -13.68 0.00
N GLY A 374 -1.43 -13.76 0.09
CA GLY A 374 -0.52 -12.87 -0.65
C GLY A 374 -0.52 -11.43 -0.16
N ALA A 375 -0.95 -11.16 1.07
CA ALA A 375 -0.88 -9.84 1.66
C ALA A 375 0.55 -9.50 2.10
N THR A 376 0.89 -8.22 2.05
CA THR A 376 2.19 -7.67 2.44
C THR A 376 2.00 -6.61 3.51
N ALA A 377 2.87 -6.61 4.51
CA ALA A 377 2.94 -5.59 5.54
C ALA A 377 4.22 -4.76 5.41
N LEU A 378 4.11 -3.45 5.41
CA LEU A 378 5.21 -2.49 5.29
C LEU A 378 5.28 -1.61 6.52
N GLY A 379 6.49 -1.37 7.05
CA GLY A 379 6.69 -0.37 8.10
C GLY A 379 7.09 0.99 7.51
N ALA A 380 6.51 2.08 8.00
CA ALA A 380 6.84 3.43 7.53
C ALA A 380 8.30 3.80 7.78
N LEU A 381 8.77 3.64 9.01
CA LEU A 381 10.14 3.94 9.43
C LEU A 381 10.82 2.72 10.05
N ARG A 382 12.10 2.87 10.39
CA ARG A 382 12.86 1.83 11.10
C ARG A 382 13.84 2.50 12.07
N ARG A 383 13.96 1.92 13.26
CA ARG A 383 14.90 2.37 14.29
C ARG A 383 16.35 2.40 13.75
N ARG A 384 17.08 3.48 14.05
CA ARG A 384 18.50 3.67 13.69
C ARG A 384 18.78 3.64 12.17
N THR A 385 17.83 4.07 11.36
CA THR A 385 18.00 4.35 9.94
C THR A 385 17.65 5.79 9.66
N ASP A 386 18.18 6.36 8.57
CA ASP A 386 17.72 7.65 8.06
C ASP A 386 16.22 7.59 7.79
N SER A 387 15.46 8.46 8.46
CA SER A 387 14.00 8.44 8.44
C SER A 387 13.44 8.79 7.07
N THR A 388 14.06 9.74 6.37
CA THR A 388 13.61 10.18 5.04
C THR A 388 13.90 9.11 3.99
N ALA A 389 15.12 8.59 3.96
CA ALA A 389 15.50 7.50 3.05
C ALA A 389 14.66 6.24 3.32
N ARG A 390 14.41 5.91 4.60
CA ARG A 390 13.57 4.76 4.95
C ARG A 390 12.11 4.95 4.52
N PHE A 391 11.54 6.14 4.75
CA PHE A 391 10.18 6.45 4.30
C PHE A 391 10.06 6.32 2.78
N LEU A 392 11.02 6.88 2.01
CA LEU A 392 11.05 6.76 0.56
C LEU A 392 11.19 5.30 0.09
N ALA A 393 11.99 4.49 0.79
CA ALA A 393 12.09 3.06 0.52
C ALA A 393 10.75 2.33 0.80
N SER A 394 10.06 2.68 1.88
CA SER A 394 8.73 2.14 2.20
C SER A 394 7.68 2.55 1.17
N ALA A 395 7.71 3.81 0.70
CA ALA A 395 6.88 4.27 -0.41
C ALA A 395 7.20 3.52 -1.73
N ALA A 396 8.49 3.23 -1.96
CA ALA A 396 8.92 2.41 -3.09
C ALA A 396 8.38 0.97 -2.99
N GLU A 397 8.47 0.37 -1.80
CA GLU A 397 7.91 -0.95 -1.53
C GLU A 397 6.39 -1.00 -1.76
N ALA A 398 5.66 0.05 -1.36
CA ALA A 398 4.23 0.18 -1.66
C ALA A 398 3.97 0.34 -3.16
N TRP A 399 4.73 1.22 -3.83
CA TRP A 399 4.54 1.50 -5.26
C TRP A 399 4.81 0.30 -6.15
N VAL A 400 5.86 -0.48 -5.89
CA VAL A 400 6.16 -1.68 -6.70
C VAL A 400 5.11 -2.78 -6.52
N ARG A 401 4.30 -2.71 -5.44
CA ARG A 401 3.16 -3.59 -5.18
C ARG A 401 1.81 -3.03 -5.65
N GLY A 402 1.84 -1.94 -6.40
CA GLY A 402 0.66 -1.40 -7.07
C GLY A 402 0.03 -0.17 -6.41
N ALA A 403 0.47 0.24 -5.22
CA ALA A 403 -0.02 1.49 -4.63
C ALA A 403 0.24 2.68 -5.55
N ASP A 404 -0.68 3.64 -5.54
CA ASP A 404 -0.47 4.91 -6.24
C ASP A 404 0.34 5.85 -5.34
N VAL A 405 1.54 6.22 -5.80
CA VAL A 405 2.46 7.11 -5.06
C VAL A 405 2.74 8.36 -5.88
N ALA A 406 2.40 9.51 -5.33
CA ALA A 406 2.65 10.83 -5.90
C ALA A 406 4.10 11.26 -5.66
N TRP A 407 5.03 10.73 -6.44
CA TRP A 407 6.46 10.93 -6.30
C TRP A 407 6.92 12.39 -6.38
N GLN A 408 6.17 13.25 -7.08
CA GLN A 408 6.47 14.69 -7.17
C GLN A 408 6.52 15.36 -5.80
N THR A 409 5.81 14.87 -4.80
CA THR A 409 5.85 15.37 -3.43
C THR A 409 7.25 15.28 -2.81
N SER A 410 8.04 14.27 -3.20
CA SER A 410 9.42 14.10 -2.72
C SER A 410 10.38 15.20 -3.17
N PHE A 411 9.98 16.05 -4.11
CA PHE A 411 10.80 17.15 -4.65
C PHE A 411 10.37 18.54 -4.15
N THR A 412 9.52 18.62 -3.13
CA THR A 412 8.96 19.89 -2.59
C THR A 412 9.54 20.30 -1.24
N ALA A 413 10.70 19.76 -0.83
CA ALA A 413 11.33 20.13 0.44
C ALA A 413 11.74 21.61 0.49
N ARG A 414 11.75 22.20 1.71
CA ARG A 414 11.89 23.66 1.95
C ARG A 414 13.10 24.33 1.31
N ASP A 415 14.22 23.61 1.17
CA ASP A 415 15.50 24.18 0.74
C ASP A 415 15.98 23.62 -0.61
N LEU A 416 15.15 22.87 -1.33
CA LEU A 416 15.54 22.34 -2.63
C LEU A 416 15.24 23.35 -3.74
N ARG A 417 16.22 23.52 -4.63
CA ARG A 417 15.98 24.16 -5.93
C ARG A 417 14.86 23.41 -6.63
N VAL A 418 13.86 24.14 -7.15
CA VAL A 418 12.79 23.54 -7.97
C VAL A 418 13.43 22.70 -9.09
N PRO A 419 13.20 21.38 -9.14
CA PRO A 419 13.79 20.53 -10.16
C PRO A 419 13.28 20.91 -11.54
N ARG A 420 14.12 20.69 -12.54
CA ARG A 420 13.78 20.94 -13.95
C ARG A 420 13.51 19.62 -14.66
N THR A 421 12.60 19.64 -15.61
CA THR A 421 12.47 18.55 -16.55
C THR A 421 13.68 18.51 -17.48
N VAL A 422 14.30 17.33 -17.59
CA VAL A 422 15.45 17.08 -18.47
C VAL A 422 15.13 15.96 -19.45
N ASP A 423 15.80 15.96 -20.59
CA ASP A 423 15.67 14.90 -21.56
C ASP A 423 16.24 13.58 -21.02
N LEU A 424 15.46 12.54 -21.11
CA LEU A 424 15.81 11.17 -20.70
C LEU A 424 15.63 10.19 -21.85
N PRO A 425 16.33 9.04 -21.86
CA PRO A 425 16.14 8.04 -22.88
C PRO A 425 14.68 7.66 -23.04
N PRO A 426 14.17 7.45 -24.27
CA PRO A 426 12.81 7.00 -24.49
C PRO A 426 12.61 5.58 -23.96
N TYR A 427 11.35 5.10 -24.02
CA TYR A 427 11.01 3.73 -23.63
C TYR A 427 11.83 2.70 -24.43
N ALA A 428 12.37 1.70 -23.74
CA ALA A 428 13.20 0.64 -24.31
C ALA A 428 12.32 -0.43 -25.00
N PHE A 429 11.82 -0.12 -26.18
CA PHE A 429 10.99 -1.05 -26.94
C PHE A 429 11.74 -2.33 -27.28
N GLN A 430 11.11 -3.47 -26.99
CA GLN A 430 11.60 -4.79 -27.40
C GLN A 430 11.19 -5.04 -28.86
N ARG A 431 12.00 -4.55 -29.80
CA ARG A 431 11.71 -4.67 -31.22
C ARG A 431 11.78 -6.11 -31.65
N ARG A 432 10.70 -6.64 -32.22
CA ARG A 432 10.62 -7.94 -32.88
C ARG A 432 10.22 -7.70 -34.33
N ARG A 433 10.78 -8.50 -35.24
CA ARG A 433 10.35 -8.52 -36.61
C ARG A 433 9.00 -9.26 -36.68
N HIS A 434 7.94 -8.55 -37.02
CA HIS A 434 6.60 -9.11 -37.21
C HIS A 434 6.28 -9.28 -38.68
N TRP A 435 7.30 -9.29 -39.54
CA TRP A 435 7.10 -9.52 -40.96
C TRP A 435 6.82 -11.00 -41.17
N LEU A 436 5.76 -11.29 -41.94
CA LEU A 436 5.50 -12.65 -42.38
C LEU A 436 6.64 -13.06 -43.33
N ASP A 437 7.43 -14.04 -42.93
CA ASP A 437 8.39 -14.64 -43.83
C ASP A 437 7.59 -15.31 -44.99
N PRO A 438 8.00 -15.13 -46.23
CA PRO A 438 7.38 -15.87 -47.32
C PRO A 438 7.50 -17.37 -47.00
N VAL A 439 6.41 -18.10 -47.13
CA VAL A 439 6.46 -19.57 -46.97
C VAL A 439 7.36 -20.08 -48.10
N GLU A 440 8.61 -20.45 -47.78
CA GLU A 440 9.49 -21.10 -48.76
C GLU A 440 8.80 -22.38 -49.22
N GLY A 441 8.40 -22.41 -50.50
CA GLY A 441 7.84 -23.60 -51.13
C GLY A 441 6.34 -23.51 -51.50
N ALA A 442 5.63 -22.42 -51.21
CA ALA A 442 4.38 -22.21 -51.93
C ALA A 442 4.72 -21.75 -53.36
N PRO A 443 4.39 -22.52 -54.38
CA PRO A 443 4.52 -22.00 -55.75
C PRO A 443 3.72 -20.69 -55.78
N ALA A 444 4.36 -19.60 -56.28
CA ALA A 444 3.67 -18.35 -56.48
C ALA A 444 2.39 -18.69 -57.24
N ALA A 445 1.25 -18.47 -56.59
CA ALA A 445 -0.03 -18.63 -57.27
C ALA A 445 0.08 -17.71 -58.48
N ALA A 446 0.13 -18.31 -59.65
CA ALA A 446 0.03 -17.56 -60.89
C ALA A 446 -1.19 -16.62 -60.74
N PRO A 447 -1.11 -15.35 -61.11
CA PRO A 447 -2.26 -14.46 -61.06
C PRO A 447 -3.41 -15.25 -61.70
N ALA A 448 -4.46 -15.48 -60.91
CA ALA A 448 -5.64 -16.14 -61.43
C ALA A 448 -6.05 -15.42 -62.68
N ALA A 449 -6.09 -16.15 -63.81
CA ALA A 449 -6.60 -15.59 -65.05
C ALA A 449 -7.97 -14.98 -64.71
N PRO A 450 -8.26 -13.77 -65.19
CA PRO A 450 -9.58 -13.16 -64.98
C PRO A 450 -10.63 -14.20 -65.36
N GLY A 451 -11.61 -14.43 -64.49
CA GLY A 451 -12.72 -15.32 -64.82
C GLY A 451 -13.39 -14.88 -66.12
N ALA A 452 -13.98 -15.81 -66.90
CA ALA A 452 -14.63 -15.45 -68.15
C ALA A 452 -15.63 -14.29 -67.96
N ASP A 453 -16.35 -14.26 -66.87
CA ASP A 453 -17.30 -13.23 -66.46
C ASP A 453 -16.60 -11.86 -66.19
N ASP A 454 -15.40 -11.83 -65.65
CA ASP A 454 -14.60 -10.63 -65.44
C ASP A 454 -14.11 -10.06 -66.76
N THR A 455 -13.70 -10.94 -67.66
CA THR A 455 -13.23 -10.52 -69.04
C THR A 455 -14.34 -9.95 -69.86
N GLU A 456 -15.53 -10.56 -69.84
CA GLU A 456 -16.72 -10.14 -70.59
C GLU A 456 -17.23 -8.79 -70.04
N PHE A 457 -17.32 -8.62 -68.78
CA PHE A 457 -17.67 -7.35 -68.09
C PHE A 457 -16.74 -6.21 -68.53
N TRP A 458 -15.43 -6.38 -68.36
CA TRP A 458 -14.48 -5.32 -68.75
C TRP A 458 -14.41 -5.06 -70.19
N SER A 459 -14.66 -6.05 -71.03
CA SER A 459 -14.80 -5.86 -72.48
C SER A 459 -16.05 -5.05 -72.89
N ALA A 460 -17.14 -5.21 -72.13
CA ALA A 460 -18.35 -4.39 -72.34
C ALA A 460 -18.10 -2.95 -71.92
N VAL A 461 -17.35 -2.73 -70.77
CA VAL A 461 -16.92 -1.40 -70.30
C VAL A 461 -16.06 -0.70 -71.34
N GLU A 462 -15.05 -1.39 -71.92
CA GLU A 462 -14.14 -0.84 -72.93
C GLU A 462 -14.86 -0.48 -74.24
N ARG A 463 -15.88 -1.23 -74.62
CA ARG A 463 -16.69 -0.94 -75.85
C ARG A 463 -17.80 0.10 -75.65
N GLY A 464 -18.04 0.50 -74.37
CA GLY A 464 -19.13 1.40 -73.99
C GLY A 464 -20.52 0.77 -74.24
N ASP A 465 -20.61 -0.56 -74.15
CA ASP A 465 -21.83 -1.33 -74.42
C ASP A 465 -22.72 -1.32 -73.15
N LEU A 466 -23.62 -0.36 -73.09
CA LEU A 466 -24.50 -0.13 -71.92
C LEU A 466 -25.49 -1.27 -71.73
N ASP A 467 -25.98 -1.89 -72.84
CA ASP A 467 -26.92 -3.01 -72.72
C ASP A 467 -26.28 -4.25 -72.16
N ALA A 468 -25.03 -4.56 -72.53
CA ALA A 468 -24.26 -5.65 -71.98
C ALA A 468 -23.88 -5.39 -70.51
N LEU A 469 -23.60 -4.14 -70.14
CA LEU A 469 -23.26 -3.75 -68.77
C LEU A 469 -24.46 -3.83 -67.83
N THR A 470 -25.64 -3.32 -68.25
CA THR A 470 -26.88 -3.37 -67.50
C THR A 470 -27.31 -4.81 -67.25
N ALA A 471 -27.19 -5.67 -68.26
CA ALA A 471 -27.47 -7.09 -68.20
C ALA A 471 -26.50 -7.81 -67.17
N SER A 472 -25.20 -7.49 -67.23
CA SER A 472 -24.18 -8.06 -66.31
C SER A 472 -24.40 -7.66 -64.84
N LEU A 473 -24.96 -6.48 -64.64
CA LEU A 473 -25.22 -5.89 -63.31
C LEU A 473 -26.64 -6.16 -62.82
N ASP A 474 -27.49 -6.78 -63.62
CA ASP A 474 -28.90 -7.03 -63.31
C ASP A 474 -29.67 -5.72 -63.03
N LEU A 475 -29.44 -4.69 -63.89
CA LEU A 475 -30.02 -3.36 -63.78
C LEU A 475 -31.03 -3.12 -64.90
N ASP A 476 -32.05 -2.34 -64.56
CA ASP A 476 -32.96 -1.78 -65.65
C ASP A 476 -32.18 -0.81 -66.54
N PRO A 477 -32.38 -0.83 -67.88
CA PRO A 477 -31.71 0.10 -68.76
C PRO A 477 -31.90 1.58 -68.47
N ASP A 478 -32.97 1.92 -67.75
CA ASP A 478 -33.30 3.30 -67.38
C ASP A 478 -32.84 3.58 -65.86
N ALA A 479 -32.08 2.70 -65.27
CA ALA A 479 -31.62 2.82 -63.86
C ALA A 479 -30.72 4.04 -63.68
N GLY A 480 -30.96 4.82 -62.59
CA GLY A 480 -30.16 6.00 -62.26
C GLY A 480 -28.80 5.67 -61.66
N LEU A 481 -27.88 6.64 -61.68
CA LEU A 481 -26.52 6.51 -61.11
C LEU A 481 -26.50 6.02 -59.62
N GLY A 482 -27.60 6.26 -58.91
CA GLY A 482 -27.72 5.81 -57.51
C GLY A 482 -27.83 4.30 -57.34
N GLU A 483 -28.27 3.55 -58.36
CA GLU A 483 -28.43 2.10 -58.37
C GLU A 483 -27.15 1.39 -58.86
N LEU A 484 -26.33 2.09 -59.63
CA LEU A 484 -25.10 1.56 -60.23
C LEU A 484 -24.08 1.10 -59.20
N VAL A 485 -23.81 1.90 -58.15
CA VAL A 485 -22.79 1.59 -57.15
C VAL A 485 -23.15 0.37 -56.29
N PRO A 486 -24.40 0.21 -55.80
CA PRO A 486 -24.82 -1.00 -55.12
C PRO A 486 -24.72 -2.25 -56.03
N ALA A 487 -25.13 -2.16 -57.28
CA ALA A 487 -25.09 -3.25 -58.27
C ALA A 487 -23.65 -3.69 -58.59
N LEU A 488 -22.73 -2.74 -58.84
CA LEU A 488 -21.29 -3.01 -58.99
C LEU A 488 -20.70 -3.69 -57.74
N SER A 489 -21.09 -3.23 -56.56
CA SER A 489 -20.62 -3.83 -55.30
C SER A 489 -21.14 -5.26 -55.10
N ALA A 490 -22.38 -5.54 -55.52
CA ALA A 490 -22.97 -6.87 -55.48
C ALA A 490 -22.31 -7.83 -56.50
N TRP A 491 -22.09 -7.32 -57.73
CA TRP A 491 -21.37 -8.07 -58.78
C TRP A 491 -19.96 -8.43 -58.34
N ARG A 492 -19.18 -7.51 -57.75
CA ARG A 492 -17.83 -7.75 -57.27
C ARG A 492 -17.78 -8.76 -56.13
N ARG A 493 -18.83 -8.87 -55.31
CA ARG A 493 -18.92 -9.89 -54.26
C ARG A 493 -19.21 -11.28 -54.89
N ARG A 494 -20.04 -11.38 -55.89
CA ARG A 494 -20.36 -12.64 -56.58
C ARG A 494 -19.14 -13.21 -57.31
N THR A 495 -18.40 -12.40 -58.04
CA THR A 495 -17.21 -12.81 -58.80
C THR A 495 -16.02 -13.17 -57.90
N ARG A 496 -15.97 -12.66 -56.65
CA ARG A 496 -14.93 -12.97 -55.66
C ARG A 496 -15.26 -14.13 -54.73
N ALA A 497 -16.49 -14.63 -54.70
CA ALA A 497 -16.82 -15.75 -53.84
C ALA A 497 -16.17 -17.05 -54.36
N PRO A 498 -15.45 -17.83 -53.52
CA PRO A 498 -14.92 -19.12 -53.98
C PRO A 498 -16.07 -20.05 -54.32
N ARG A 499 -16.07 -20.60 -55.56
CA ARG A 499 -17.04 -21.63 -55.98
C ARG A 499 -16.86 -22.84 -55.08
N THR A 500 -17.82 -23.07 -54.18
CA THR A 500 -17.88 -24.30 -53.38
C THR A 500 -18.03 -25.47 -54.37
N ALA A 501 -17.01 -26.34 -54.35
CA ALA A 501 -17.06 -27.60 -55.11
C ALA A 501 -18.25 -28.44 -54.60
N SER A 502 -19.14 -28.85 -55.49
CA SER A 502 -20.20 -29.83 -55.20
C SER A 502 -19.59 -31.18 -54.79
N PRO A 503 -20.13 -31.87 -53.77
CA PRO A 503 -19.63 -33.20 -53.42
C PRO A 503 -19.96 -34.20 -54.52
N SER A 504 -18.93 -34.79 -55.11
CA SER A 504 -19.05 -35.94 -56.00
C SER A 504 -19.51 -37.16 -55.19
N SER A 505 -20.67 -37.64 -55.47
CA SER A 505 -21.17 -38.95 -55.09
C SER A 505 -20.30 -40.02 -55.76
N THR A 506 -19.64 -40.84 -54.95
CA THR A 506 -19.11 -42.15 -55.40
C THR A 506 -20.01 -43.26 -54.86
N PRO A 507 -20.42 -44.20 -55.73
CA PRO A 507 -21.07 -45.43 -55.28
C PRO A 507 -20.05 -46.56 -55.12
N SER A 508 -20.38 -47.49 -54.21
CA SER A 508 -19.89 -48.83 -53.93
C SER A 508 -18.87 -48.96 -52.83
#